data_2b211a09034920cfd7176ceb65569578
#
_entry.id   2b211a09034920cfd7176ceb65569578
#
_cell.length_a   1.000
_cell.length_b   1.000
_cell.length_c   1.000
_cell.angle_alpha   90.00
_cell.angle_beta   90.00
_cell.angle_gamma   90.00
#
_symmetry.space_group_name_H-M   'P 1'
#
loop_
_entity.id
_entity.type
_entity.pdbx_description
1 polymer ?
#
loop_
_entity_poly.entity_id
_entity_poly.type
_entity_poly.pdbx_seq_one_letter_code
_entity_poly.pdbx_strand_id
1 'polypeptide(L)'
;LAHEIKNPLGGIRGAAQLLELELADPELKEYTQIIVQESDRLKSLMDKMLGPSKPSKKDVLNIHEILERVRQLINIEMSDNVVIKTDYDPSIPDLKADKNQLIQAVLNIVQNAVQAIQHTGIITLKTRILRHMTIGRKHYKLTAKVDIIDDGPGISTSLMNQIFYPMITGRAEGTGLGL
;
A
#
# COMPACT_ATOMS: atom_id res chain seq x y z
N LEU A 1 1.94 20.00 12.08
CA LEU A 1 1.09 18.94 12.68
C LEU A 1 1.70 17.53 12.55
N ALA A 2 2.05 17.05 11.30
CA ALA A 2 2.66 15.73 11.11
C ALA A 2 4.00 15.55 11.83
N HIS A 3 4.88 16.52 11.72
CA HIS A 3 6.18 16.51 12.39
C HIS A 3 6.05 16.61 13.92
N GLU A 4 5.05 17.31 14.41
CA GLU A 4 4.79 17.48 15.85
C GLU A 4 4.29 16.20 16.53
N ILE A 5 3.68 15.28 15.77
CA ILE A 5 3.27 13.98 16.31
C ILE A 5 4.36 12.92 16.10
N LYS A 6 5.11 12.99 14.98
CA LYS A 6 6.23 12.06 14.74
C LYS A 6 7.37 12.21 15.74
N ASN A 7 7.61 13.44 16.19
CA ASN A 7 8.68 13.70 17.17
C ASN A 7 8.47 12.97 18.51
N PRO A 8 7.30 13.10 19.20
CA PRO A 8 7.07 12.35 20.44
C PRO A 8 7.06 10.84 20.24
N LEU A 9 6.53 10.32 19.12
CA LEU A 9 6.60 8.88 18.83
C LEU A 9 8.05 8.40 18.67
N GLY A 10 8.90 9.20 18.02
CA GLY A 10 10.33 8.93 17.93
C GLY A 10 11.02 8.95 19.28
N GLY A 11 10.62 9.85 20.19
CA GLY A 11 11.09 9.91 21.57
C GLY A 11 10.71 8.67 22.38
N ILE A 12 9.43 8.26 22.33
CA ILE A 12 8.93 7.05 23.02
C ILE A 12 9.68 5.81 22.52
N ARG A 13 9.80 5.66 21.18
CA ARG A 13 10.55 4.55 20.59
C ARG A 13 12.00 4.51 21.05
N GLY A 14 12.69 5.65 21.00
CA GLY A 14 14.09 5.77 21.43
C GLY A 14 14.29 5.45 22.91
N ALA A 15 13.41 5.95 23.77
CA ALA A 15 13.43 5.65 25.20
C ALA A 15 13.21 4.15 25.48
N ALA A 16 12.27 3.51 24.80
CA ALA A 16 12.02 2.07 24.92
C ALA A 16 13.24 1.25 24.47
N GLN A 17 13.90 1.65 23.38
CA GLN A 17 15.12 0.97 22.91
C GLN A 17 16.31 1.12 23.89
N LEU A 18 16.49 2.31 24.48
CA LEU A 18 17.53 2.51 25.50
C LEU A 18 17.23 1.68 26.76
N LEU A 19 15.96 1.66 27.18
CA LEU A 19 15.54 0.84 28.32
C LEU A 19 15.78 -0.66 28.07
N GLU A 20 15.51 -1.14 26.85
CA GLU A 20 15.74 -2.54 26.46
C GLU A 20 17.22 -2.95 26.60
N LEU A 21 18.16 -2.02 26.38
CA LEU A 21 19.61 -2.27 26.57
C LEU A 21 20.00 -2.42 28.03
N GLU A 22 19.34 -1.69 28.94
CA GLU A 22 19.61 -1.69 30.36
C GLU A 22 18.92 -2.84 31.11
N LEU A 23 17.85 -3.41 30.55
CA LEU A 23 17.09 -4.49 31.18
C LEU A 23 17.84 -5.82 31.03
N ALA A 24 17.99 -6.53 32.16
CA ALA A 24 18.51 -7.90 32.18
C ALA A 24 17.41 -8.96 32.07
N ASP A 25 16.19 -8.63 32.48
CA ASP A 25 15.05 -9.53 32.53
C ASP A 25 14.39 -9.67 31.12
N PRO A 26 14.31 -10.90 30.58
CA PRO A 26 13.69 -11.13 29.28
C PRO A 26 12.20 -10.76 29.23
N GLU A 27 11.44 -10.96 30.32
CA GLU A 27 10.00 -10.61 30.34
C GLU A 27 9.82 -9.10 30.24
N LEU A 28 10.66 -8.31 30.89
CA LEU A 28 10.60 -6.84 30.77
C LEU A 28 11.04 -6.35 29.40
N LYS A 29 11.91 -7.06 28.69
CA LYS A 29 12.29 -6.76 27.30
C LYS A 29 11.11 -6.96 26.35
N GLU A 30 10.22 -7.91 26.61
CA GLU A 30 9.02 -8.10 25.79
C GLU A 30 8.13 -6.84 25.81
N TYR A 31 7.96 -6.20 26.97
CA TYR A 31 7.21 -4.95 27.06
C TYR A 31 7.85 -3.80 26.28
N THR A 32 9.17 -3.66 26.32
CA THR A 32 9.87 -2.62 25.54
C THR A 32 9.75 -2.86 24.04
N GLN A 33 9.79 -4.11 23.59
CA GLN A 33 9.57 -4.47 22.19
C GLN A 33 8.15 -4.16 21.73
N ILE A 34 7.13 -4.40 22.56
CA ILE A 34 5.75 -4.01 22.28
C ILE A 34 5.65 -2.49 22.10
N ILE A 35 6.27 -1.71 22.99
CA ILE A 35 6.27 -0.24 22.91
C ILE A 35 6.93 0.23 21.60
N VAL A 36 8.05 -0.36 21.20
CA VAL A 36 8.73 -0.05 19.92
C VAL A 36 7.83 -0.37 18.74
N GLN A 37 7.23 -1.57 18.73
CA GLN A 37 6.33 -2.00 17.65
C GLN A 37 5.10 -1.10 17.51
N GLU A 38 4.44 -0.77 18.63
CA GLU A 38 3.27 0.12 18.59
C GLU A 38 3.65 1.56 18.20
N SER A 39 4.82 2.05 18.60
CA SER A 39 5.32 3.35 18.15
C SER A 39 5.58 3.38 16.63
N ASP A 40 6.17 2.33 16.08
CA ASP A 40 6.39 2.19 14.63
C ASP A 40 5.07 2.02 13.87
N ARG A 41 4.10 1.29 14.44
CA ARG A 41 2.74 1.16 13.90
C ARG A 41 2.02 2.49 13.84
N LEU A 42 2.03 3.28 14.92
CA LEU A 42 1.42 4.61 14.97
C LEU A 42 2.07 5.57 13.97
N LYS A 43 3.40 5.54 13.85
CA LYS A 43 4.13 6.31 12.84
C LYS A 43 3.70 5.95 11.43
N SER A 44 3.58 4.66 11.12
CA SER A 44 3.11 4.17 9.83
C SER A 44 1.67 4.61 9.53
N LEU A 45 0.76 4.55 10.51
CA LEU A 45 -0.60 5.04 10.39
C LEU A 45 -0.63 6.54 10.08
N MET A 46 0.17 7.33 10.80
CA MET A 46 0.31 8.77 10.56
C MET A 46 0.81 9.07 9.15
N ASP A 47 1.80 8.33 8.66
CA ASP A 47 2.32 8.50 7.30
C ASP A 47 1.26 8.20 6.24
N LYS A 48 0.42 7.19 6.46
CA LYS A 48 -0.71 6.87 5.58
C LYS A 48 -1.80 7.94 5.60
N MET A 49 -2.15 8.49 6.78
CA MET A 49 -3.20 9.50 6.92
C MET A 49 -2.82 10.87 6.34
N LEU A 50 -1.57 11.27 6.50
CA LEU A 50 -1.10 12.61 6.12
C LEU A 50 -0.57 12.68 4.68
N GLY A 51 -0.51 11.54 4.01
CA GLY A 51 0.03 11.44 2.66
C GLY A 51 1.54 11.71 2.59
N PRO A 52 2.13 11.68 1.41
CA PRO A 52 3.56 11.87 1.24
C PRO A 52 3.97 13.29 1.66
N SER A 53 4.80 13.38 2.70
CA SER A 53 5.33 14.65 3.23
C SER A 53 6.33 15.35 2.30
N LYS A 54 6.73 14.70 1.20
CA LYS A 54 7.67 15.26 0.21
C LYS A 54 6.91 15.76 -1.00
N PRO A 55 7.35 16.88 -1.61
CA PRO A 55 6.78 17.34 -2.87
C PRO A 55 6.91 16.23 -3.92
N SER A 56 5.83 15.98 -4.66
CA SER A 56 5.78 14.96 -5.71
C SER A 56 6.81 15.29 -6.79
N LYS A 57 7.77 14.39 -6.99
CA LYS A 57 8.73 14.48 -8.08
C LYS A 57 8.22 13.64 -9.25
N LYS A 58 7.73 14.32 -10.30
CA LYS A 58 7.20 13.66 -11.49
C LYS A 58 8.33 13.46 -12.51
N ASP A 59 8.62 12.20 -12.80
CA ASP A 59 9.54 11.78 -13.84
C ASP A 59 8.77 11.06 -14.97
N VAL A 60 9.39 10.94 -16.14
CA VAL A 60 8.90 10.10 -17.24
C VAL A 60 9.20 8.65 -16.88
N LEU A 61 8.19 7.79 -16.90
CA LEU A 61 8.31 6.39 -16.49
C LEU A 61 7.40 5.47 -17.28
N ASN A 62 7.77 4.20 -17.34
CA ASN A 62 6.95 3.14 -17.89
C ASN A 62 6.09 2.51 -16.80
N ILE A 63 4.78 2.40 -17.04
CA ILE A 63 3.84 1.83 -16.06
C ILE A 63 4.15 0.35 -15.76
N HIS A 64 4.63 -0.40 -16.75
CA HIS A 64 4.95 -1.82 -16.57
C HIS A 64 6.14 -2.03 -15.64
N GLU A 65 7.13 -1.12 -15.63
CA GLU A 65 8.24 -1.18 -14.64
C GLU A 65 7.73 -1.02 -13.21
N ILE A 66 6.71 -0.17 -13.01
CA ILE A 66 6.06 -0.01 -11.70
C ILE A 66 5.38 -1.32 -11.27
N LEU A 67 4.59 -1.91 -12.16
CA LEU A 67 3.87 -3.16 -11.90
C LEU A 67 4.83 -4.33 -11.64
N GLU A 68 5.90 -4.45 -12.43
CA GLU A 68 6.92 -5.47 -12.22
C GLU A 68 7.67 -5.29 -10.90
N ARG A 69 7.95 -4.03 -10.51
CA ARG A 69 8.56 -3.76 -9.21
C ARG A 69 7.65 -4.19 -8.06
N VAL A 70 6.36 -3.91 -8.13
CA VAL A 70 5.39 -4.36 -7.12
C VAL A 70 5.28 -5.88 -7.12
N ARG A 71 5.21 -6.53 -8.29
CA ARG A 71 5.20 -7.99 -8.40
C ARG A 71 6.40 -8.64 -7.71
N GLN A 72 7.60 -8.08 -7.91
CA GLN A 72 8.81 -8.55 -7.23
C GLN A 72 8.75 -8.39 -5.70
N LEU A 73 8.26 -7.24 -5.20
CA LEU A 73 8.14 -6.99 -3.76
C LEU A 73 7.17 -7.98 -3.11
N ILE A 74 6.02 -8.19 -3.73
CA ILE A 74 5.01 -9.10 -3.22
C ILE A 74 5.51 -10.55 -3.25
N ASN A 75 6.18 -11.00 -4.31
CA ASN A 75 6.70 -12.37 -4.40
C ASN A 75 7.75 -12.69 -3.33
N ILE A 76 8.44 -11.70 -2.77
CA ILE A 76 9.38 -11.90 -1.65
C ILE A 76 8.64 -12.10 -0.33
N GLU A 77 7.51 -11.40 -0.13
CA GLU A 77 6.74 -11.41 1.11
C GLU A 77 5.73 -12.56 1.21
N MET A 78 5.38 -13.16 0.05
CA MET A 78 4.31 -14.16 -0.02
C MET A 78 4.81 -15.59 0.10
N SER A 79 4.02 -16.41 0.81
CA SER A 79 4.04 -17.86 0.66
C SER A 79 3.54 -18.27 -0.74
N ASP A 80 3.95 -19.44 -1.22
CA ASP A 80 3.71 -19.99 -2.59
C ASP A 80 2.23 -20.14 -3.01
N ASN A 81 1.30 -19.61 -2.22
CA ASN A 81 -0.14 -19.86 -2.37
C ASN A 81 -0.85 -18.90 -3.33
N VAL A 82 -0.26 -17.77 -3.71
CA VAL A 82 -0.87 -16.79 -4.61
C VAL A 82 -0.01 -16.59 -5.84
N VAL A 83 -0.61 -16.73 -7.02
CA VAL A 83 0.08 -16.57 -8.31
C VAL A 83 -0.26 -15.21 -8.91
N ILE A 84 0.75 -14.42 -9.25
CA ILE A 84 0.55 -13.14 -9.94
C ILE A 84 0.74 -13.36 -11.45
N LYS A 85 -0.33 -13.21 -12.22
CA LYS A 85 -0.34 -13.21 -13.69
C LYS A 85 -0.29 -11.79 -14.23
N THR A 86 0.26 -11.63 -15.44
CA THR A 86 0.37 -10.34 -16.11
C THR A 86 -0.29 -10.42 -17.50
N ASP A 87 -1.03 -9.35 -17.87
CA ASP A 87 -1.67 -9.16 -19.17
C ASP A 87 -1.47 -7.70 -19.58
N TYR A 88 -0.28 -7.41 -20.11
CA TYR A 88 0.16 -6.06 -20.39
C TYR A 88 -0.06 -5.66 -21.85
N ASP A 89 -0.56 -4.45 -22.05
CA ASP A 89 -0.65 -3.78 -23.34
C ASP A 89 0.66 -3.02 -23.64
N PRO A 90 1.51 -3.54 -24.55
CA PRO A 90 2.81 -2.92 -24.84
C PRO A 90 2.70 -1.57 -25.57
N SER A 91 1.52 -1.19 -26.02
CA SER A 91 1.29 0.07 -26.75
C SER A 91 1.15 1.28 -25.84
N ILE A 92 1.16 1.09 -24.50
CA ILE A 92 1.05 2.19 -23.55
C ILE A 92 2.36 3.00 -23.55
N PRO A 93 2.32 4.29 -23.91
CA PRO A 93 3.51 5.14 -23.89
C PRO A 93 3.91 5.48 -22.45
N ASP A 94 5.15 5.91 -22.30
CA ASP A 94 5.63 6.45 -21.03
C ASP A 94 4.74 7.60 -20.54
N LEU A 95 4.59 7.69 -19.23
CA LEU A 95 3.74 8.68 -18.58
C LEU A 95 4.54 9.50 -17.56
N LYS A 96 4.07 10.72 -17.28
CA LYS A 96 4.70 11.60 -16.30
C LYS A 96 4.01 11.48 -14.94
N ALA A 97 4.69 10.82 -13.99
CA ALA A 97 4.15 10.59 -12.65
C ALA A 97 5.26 10.48 -11.60
N ASP A 98 4.87 10.44 -10.34
CA ASP A 98 5.77 10.13 -9.22
C ASP A 98 5.87 8.62 -9.06
N LYS A 99 7.09 8.10 -9.25
CA LYS A 99 7.38 6.66 -9.19
C LYS A 99 6.99 6.05 -7.85
N ASN A 100 7.34 6.71 -6.75
CA ASN A 100 7.10 6.18 -5.41
C ASN A 100 5.62 6.17 -5.06
N GLN A 101 4.88 7.21 -5.45
CA GLN A 101 3.43 7.27 -5.24
C GLN A 101 2.70 6.19 -6.04
N LEU A 102 3.10 5.93 -7.29
CA LEU A 102 2.51 4.86 -8.09
C LEU A 102 2.82 3.48 -7.51
N ILE A 103 4.08 3.22 -7.12
CA ILE A 103 4.44 1.95 -6.46
C ILE A 103 3.58 1.77 -5.21
N GLN A 104 3.46 2.79 -4.37
CA GLN A 104 2.67 2.72 -3.13
C GLN A 104 1.19 2.45 -3.41
N ALA A 105 0.60 3.15 -4.39
CA ALA A 105 -0.81 2.96 -4.75
C ALA A 105 -1.07 1.53 -5.26
N VAL A 106 -0.24 1.04 -6.18
CA VAL A 106 -0.37 -0.32 -6.72
C VAL A 106 -0.14 -1.36 -5.62
N LEU A 107 0.90 -1.17 -4.79
CA LEU A 107 1.23 -2.07 -3.69
C LEU A 107 0.07 -2.20 -2.69
N ASN A 108 -0.56 -1.09 -2.31
CA ASN A 108 -1.71 -1.10 -1.42
C ASN A 108 -2.87 -1.95 -1.99
N ILE A 109 -3.17 -1.80 -3.28
CA ILE A 109 -4.26 -2.54 -3.92
C ILE A 109 -3.90 -4.03 -4.02
N VAL A 110 -2.66 -4.35 -4.44
CA VAL A 110 -2.21 -5.75 -4.54
C VAL A 110 -2.17 -6.41 -3.17
N GLN A 111 -1.71 -5.73 -2.12
CA GLN A 111 -1.74 -6.26 -0.75
C GLN A 111 -3.17 -6.51 -0.27
N ASN A 112 -4.13 -5.63 -0.61
CA ASN A 112 -5.54 -5.86 -0.30
C ASN A 112 -6.08 -7.10 -1.02
N ALA A 113 -5.71 -7.31 -2.29
CA ALA A 113 -6.06 -8.51 -3.07
C ALA A 113 -5.47 -9.78 -2.45
N VAL A 114 -4.17 -9.77 -2.12
CA VAL A 114 -3.49 -10.88 -1.43
C VAL A 114 -4.20 -11.23 -0.13
N GLN A 115 -4.48 -10.23 0.68
CA GLN A 115 -5.16 -10.43 1.96
C GLN A 115 -6.62 -10.88 1.80
N ALA A 116 -7.27 -10.65 0.65
CA ALA A 116 -8.62 -11.16 0.37
C ALA A 116 -8.61 -12.64 0.05
N ILE A 117 -7.53 -13.15 -0.54
CA ILE A 117 -7.35 -14.55 -0.87
C ILE A 117 -7.01 -15.33 0.41
N GLN A 118 -7.88 -16.28 0.81
CA GLN A 118 -7.72 -17.00 2.08
C GLN A 118 -6.75 -18.18 2.01
N HIS A 119 -6.66 -18.85 0.86
CA HIS A 119 -5.86 -20.07 0.69
C HIS A 119 -4.95 -20.01 -0.52
N THR A 120 -5.46 -20.34 -1.69
CA THR A 120 -4.75 -20.26 -2.98
C THR A 120 -5.56 -19.37 -3.91
N GLY A 121 -4.87 -18.58 -4.74
CA GLY A 121 -5.56 -17.74 -5.69
C GLY A 121 -4.66 -17.10 -6.72
N ILE A 122 -5.31 -16.33 -7.60
CA ILE A 122 -4.66 -15.68 -8.73
C ILE A 122 -4.95 -14.18 -8.69
N ILE A 123 -3.90 -13.38 -8.77
CA ILE A 123 -4.02 -11.93 -8.99
C ILE A 123 -3.54 -11.65 -10.41
N THR A 124 -4.36 -10.96 -11.21
CA THR A 124 -4.00 -10.56 -12.57
C THR A 124 -3.75 -9.07 -12.62
N LEU A 125 -2.51 -8.68 -12.99
CA LEU A 125 -2.15 -7.31 -13.31
C LEU A 125 -2.38 -7.09 -14.80
N LYS A 126 -3.40 -6.30 -15.14
CA LYS A 126 -3.81 -6.05 -16.52
C LYS A 126 -3.67 -4.58 -16.86
N THR A 127 -3.13 -4.28 -18.04
CA THR A 127 -3.04 -2.91 -18.53
C THR A 127 -3.71 -2.77 -19.90
N ARG A 128 -4.36 -1.63 -20.16
CA ARG A 128 -4.95 -1.30 -21.46
C ARG A 128 -4.81 0.20 -21.70
N ILE A 129 -4.61 0.56 -22.97
CA ILE A 129 -4.69 1.95 -23.38
C ILE A 129 -6.15 2.31 -23.70
N LEU A 130 -6.62 3.41 -23.13
CA LEU A 130 -7.93 3.97 -23.42
C LEU A 130 -7.75 5.30 -24.16
N ARG A 131 -8.57 5.54 -25.17
CA ARG A 131 -8.55 6.76 -25.98
C ARG A 131 -9.76 7.64 -25.66
N HIS A 132 -9.55 8.95 -25.71
CA HIS A 132 -10.62 9.95 -25.55
C HIS A 132 -11.43 9.79 -24.25
N MET A 133 -10.70 9.58 -23.11
CA MET A 133 -11.33 9.46 -21.80
C MET A 133 -11.50 10.80 -21.12
N THR A 134 -12.66 11.00 -20.48
CA THR A 134 -12.89 12.14 -19.59
C THR A 134 -12.82 11.68 -18.14
N ILE A 135 -11.89 12.24 -17.38
CA ILE A 135 -11.71 11.96 -15.95
C ILE A 135 -12.02 13.27 -15.19
N GLY A 136 -13.10 13.25 -14.42
CA GLY A 136 -13.64 14.45 -13.78
C GLY A 136 -14.05 15.47 -14.84
N ARG A 137 -13.39 16.63 -14.88
CA ARG A 137 -13.65 17.72 -15.85
C ARG A 137 -12.61 17.80 -16.98
N LYS A 138 -11.65 16.89 -17.01
CA LYS A 138 -10.54 16.95 -17.97
C LYS A 138 -10.61 15.82 -18.98
N HIS A 139 -10.46 16.19 -20.25
CA HIS A 139 -10.39 15.25 -21.37
C HIS A 139 -8.95 14.87 -21.67
N TYR A 140 -8.70 13.57 -21.82
CA TYR A 140 -7.40 12.99 -22.12
C TYR A 140 -7.45 12.23 -23.44
N LYS A 141 -6.50 12.49 -24.34
CA LYS A 141 -6.38 11.76 -25.60
C LYS A 141 -6.02 10.30 -25.39
N LEU A 142 -5.12 10.05 -24.43
CA LEU A 142 -4.67 8.72 -24.04
C LEU A 142 -4.69 8.59 -22.52
N THR A 143 -5.14 7.45 -22.04
CA THR A 143 -5.18 7.10 -20.60
C THR A 143 -4.69 5.67 -20.44
N ALA A 144 -3.74 5.43 -19.58
CA ALA A 144 -3.35 4.09 -19.16
C ALA A 144 -4.35 3.59 -18.11
N LYS A 145 -5.02 2.49 -18.40
CA LYS A 145 -5.87 1.78 -17.44
C LYS A 145 -5.07 0.63 -16.86
N VAL A 146 -5.04 0.52 -15.53
CA VAL A 146 -4.47 -0.60 -14.79
C VAL A 146 -5.60 -1.26 -14.01
N ASP A 147 -5.82 -2.54 -14.27
CA ASP A 147 -6.74 -3.39 -13.53
C ASP A 147 -5.93 -4.37 -12.68
N ILE A 148 -6.25 -4.47 -11.42
CA ILE A 148 -5.74 -5.47 -10.49
C ILE A 148 -6.94 -6.34 -10.13
N ILE A 149 -6.92 -7.58 -10.58
CA ILE A 149 -8.06 -8.49 -10.52
C ILE A 149 -7.65 -9.68 -9.65
N ASP A 150 -8.39 -9.91 -8.58
CA ASP A 150 -8.23 -11.08 -7.72
C ASP A 150 -9.44 -12.02 -7.85
N ASP A 151 -9.23 -13.28 -7.50
CA ASP A 151 -10.27 -14.31 -7.43
C ASP A 151 -10.77 -14.54 -5.98
N GLY A 152 -10.56 -13.56 -5.11
CA GLY A 152 -11.04 -13.58 -3.73
C GLY A 152 -12.56 -13.50 -3.60
N PRO A 153 -13.08 -13.50 -2.37
CA PRO A 153 -14.53 -13.51 -2.09
C PRO A 153 -15.27 -12.20 -2.46
N GLY A 154 -14.52 -11.19 -2.91
CA GLY A 154 -15.06 -9.88 -3.25
C GLY A 154 -15.42 -9.03 -2.03
N ILE A 155 -16.06 -7.88 -2.29
CA ILE A 155 -16.46 -6.90 -1.28
C ILE A 155 -17.97 -6.94 -1.14
N SER A 156 -18.48 -7.02 0.10
CA SER A 156 -19.92 -7.01 0.35
C SER A 156 -20.56 -5.69 -0.13
N THR A 157 -21.81 -5.77 -0.60
CA THR A 157 -22.55 -4.59 -1.12
C THR A 157 -22.67 -3.48 -0.07
N SER A 158 -22.75 -3.83 1.20
CA SER A 158 -22.81 -2.86 2.31
C SER A 158 -21.52 -2.06 2.48
N LEU A 159 -20.37 -2.65 2.18
CA LEU A 159 -19.06 -2.00 2.28
C LEU A 159 -18.68 -1.26 0.98
N MET A 160 -19.22 -1.67 -0.17
CA MET A 160 -18.83 -1.13 -1.49
C MET A 160 -18.90 0.40 -1.55
N ASN A 161 -19.90 1.01 -0.93
CA ASN A 161 -20.08 2.47 -0.91
C ASN A 161 -19.14 3.20 0.08
N GLN A 162 -18.43 2.44 0.91
CA GLN A 162 -17.65 2.99 2.02
C GLN A 162 -16.15 2.66 1.91
N ILE A 163 -15.74 1.88 0.91
CA ILE A 163 -14.34 1.41 0.78
C ILE A 163 -13.31 2.54 0.65
N PHE A 164 -13.72 3.74 0.23
CA PHE A 164 -12.86 4.91 0.12
C PHE A 164 -12.87 5.82 1.35
N TYR A 165 -13.70 5.52 2.35
CA TYR A 165 -13.66 6.28 3.60
C TYR A 165 -12.52 5.77 4.49
N PRO A 166 -11.73 6.68 5.10
CA PRO A 166 -10.65 6.29 6.00
C PRO A 166 -11.19 5.45 7.18
N MET A 167 -10.40 4.52 7.65
CA MET A 167 -10.71 3.65 8.81
C MET A 167 -11.87 2.66 8.61
N ILE A 168 -12.41 2.54 7.41
CA ILE A 168 -13.39 1.51 7.11
C ILE A 168 -12.69 0.26 6.61
N THR A 169 -12.90 -0.84 7.31
CA THR A 169 -12.36 -2.16 6.97
C THR A 169 -13.40 -3.23 7.27
N GLY A 170 -13.47 -4.24 6.43
CA GLY A 170 -14.29 -5.45 6.68
C GLY A 170 -13.58 -6.49 7.55
N ARG A 171 -12.39 -6.18 8.12
CA ARG A 171 -11.55 -7.12 8.87
C ARG A 171 -11.23 -6.58 10.26
N ALA A 172 -11.16 -7.49 11.24
CA ALA A 172 -10.87 -7.14 12.64
C ALA A 172 -9.47 -6.49 12.81
N GLU A 173 -8.49 -6.89 12.00
CA GLU A 173 -7.10 -6.39 12.07
C GLU A 173 -6.77 -5.33 10.99
N GLY A 174 -7.72 -5.00 10.13
CA GLY A 174 -7.52 -4.02 9.07
C GLY A 174 -7.45 -2.58 9.60
N THR A 175 -6.49 -1.78 9.14
CA THR A 175 -6.38 -0.37 9.52
C THR A 175 -7.38 0.54 8.77
N GLY A 176 -7.98 0.05 7.67
CA GLY A 176 -8.88 0.84 6.81
C GLY A 176 -8.20 2.05 6.13
N LEU A 177 -6.88 2.05 6.01
CA LEU A 177 -6.08 3.17 5.46
C LEU A 177 -5.34 2.78 4.16
N GLY A 178 -5.69 1.65 3.56
CA GLY A 178 -5.00 1.11 2.39
C GLY A 178 -5.55 1.55 1.03
N LEU A 179 -6.69 2.26 0.97
CA LEU A 179 -7.31 2.74 -0.27
C LEU A 179 -7.40 4.26 -0.28
#